data_9a0e2af562e64b2fb9d9a5fe24dc75c2
#
_entry.id   9a0e2af562e64b2fb9d9a5fe24dc75c2
#
_cell.length_a   1.000
_cell.length_b   1.000
_cell.length_c   1.000
_cell.angle_alpha   90.00
_cell.angle_beta   90.00
_cell.angle_gamma   90.00
#
_symmetry.space_group_name_H-M   'P 1'
#
loop_
_entity.id
_entity.type
_entity.pdbx_description
1 polymer ?
#
loop_
_entity_poly.entity_id
_entity_poly.type
_entity_poly.pdbx_seq_one_letter_code
_entity_poly.pdbx_strand_id
1 'polypeptide(L)'
;MSGVPKTEVLLALQADAAPGARLVFVEDKMSTLEKVCARDGLETWELFLVDWGYNTEEERARARANPRIRVVDLETFAETLGEAAKGGG
;
A
#
# COMPACT_ATOMS: atom_id res chain seq x y z
N MET A 1 -11.77 4.22 20.64
CA MET A 1 -10.70 4.46 19.74
C MET A 1 -10.07 3.17 19.26
N SER A 2 -9.46 3.28 18.22
CA SER A 2 -8.88 2.11 17.63
C SER A 2 -7.60 1.78 18.34
N GLY A 3 -7.35 0.61 18.59
CA GLY A 3 -6.14 0.22 19.23
C GLY A 3 -5.18 -0.56 18.36
N VAL A 4 -5.64 -1.01 17.21
CA VAL A 4 -4.82 -1.93 16.41
C VAL A 4 -4.07 -1.18 15.32
N PRO A 5 -2.74 -1.17 15.34
CA PRO A 5 -1.94 -0.58 14.26
C PRO A 5 -2.21 -1.28 12.94
N LYS A 6 -2.13 -0.52 11.85
CA LYS A 6 -2.33 -1.09 10.51
C LYS A 6 -1.33 -2.20 10.19
N THR A 7 -0.11 -2.09 10.70
CA THR A 7 0.88 -3.14 10.49
C THR A 7 0.42 -4.48 11.03
N GLU A 8 -0.24 -4.48 12.18
CA GLU A 8 -0.77 -5.71 12.77
C GLU A 8 -1.95 -6.25 11.96
N VAL A 9 -2.80 -5.36 11.45
CA VAL A 9 -3.89 -5.75 10.57
C VAL A 9 -3.35 -6.41 9.30
N LEU A 10 -2.31 -5.84 8.71
CA LEU A 10 -1.71 -6.41 7.51
C LEU A 10 -1.11 -7.78 7.77
N LEU A 11 -0.45 -7.95 8.92
CA LEU A 11 0.10 -9.26 9.29
C LEU A 11 -1.00 -10.30 9.44
N ALA A 12 -2.12 -9.93 10.05
CA ALA A 12 -3.24 -10.84 10.22
C ALA A 12 -3.85 -11.23 8.86
N LEU A 13 -4.02 -10.25 7.97
CA LEU A 13 -4.54 -10.51 6.64
C LEU A 13 -3.60 -11.40 5.84
N GLN A 14 -2.30 -11.16 5.96
CA GLN A 14 -1.29 -11.95 5.28
C GLN A 14 -1.34 -13.42 5.74
N ALA A 15 -1.55 -13.64 7.03
CA ALA A 15 -1.64 -14.98 7.57
C ALA A 15 -2.84 -15.75 7.00
N ASP A 16 -3.92 -15.05 6.68
CA ASP A 16 -5.12 -15.66 6.11
C ASP A 16 -5.10 -15.73 4.58
N ALA A 17 -4.15 -15.08 3.94
CA ALA A 17 -4.11 -15.06 2.49
C ALA A 17 -3.71 -16.41 1.92
N ALA A 18 -4.24 -16.74 0.75
CA ALA A 18 -3.86 -17.95 0.04
C ALA A 18 -2.39 -17.90 -0.37
N PRO A 19 -1.70 -19.03 -0.44
CA PRO A 19 -0.32 -19.05 -0.91
C PRO A 19 -0.22 -18.45 -2.32
N GLY A 20 0.73 -17.53 -2.50
CA GLY A 20 0.92 -16.87 -3.77
C GLY A 20 -0.03 -15.71 -4.04
N ALA A 21 -0.90 -15.37 -3.10
CA ALA A 21 -1.81 -14.25 -3.26
C ALA A 21 -1.04 -12.94 -3.37
N ARG A 22 -1.51 -12.06 -4.27
CA ARG A 22 -0.93 -10.73 -4.40
C ARG A 22 -1.50 -9.84 -3.30
N LEU A 23 -0.63 -9.28 -2.48
CA LEU A 23 -1.02 -8.44 -1.36
C LEU A 23 -0.72 -6.98 -1.71
N VAL A 24 -1.75 -6.15 -1.69
CA VAL A 24 -1.66 -4.74 -2.07
C VAL A 24 -2.21 -3.87 -0.95
N PHE A 25 -1.47 -2.84 -0.58
CA PHE A 25 -1.91 -1.88 0.41
C PHE A 25 -1.83 -0.48 -0.19
N VAL A 26 -2.95 0.22 -0.18
CA VAL A 26 -3.06 1.57 -0.72
C VAL A 26 -3.35 2.52 0.43
N GLU A 27 -2.59 3.59 0.52
CA GLU A 27 -2.67 4.51 1.66
C GLU A 27 -2.43 5.94 1.20
N ASP A 28 -3.02 6.89 1.91
CA ASP A 28 -2.82 8.32 1.63
C ASP A 28 -1.86 9.00 2.61
N LYS A 29 -1.48 8.30 3.68
CA LYS A 29 -0.53 8.84 4.67
C LYS A 29 0.82 8.17 4.53
N MET A 30 1.83 8.96 4.22
CA MET A 30 3.19 8.45 4.07
C MET A 30 3.71 7.81 5.35
N SER A 31 3.36 8.39 6.51
CA SER A 31 3.82 7.85 7.79
C SER A 31 3.36 6.41 8.01
N THR A 32 2.17 6.07 7.56
CA THR A 32 1.66 4.71 7.67
C THR A 32 2.47 3.76 6.79
N LEU A 33 2.77 4.17 5.56
CA LEU A 33 3.59 3.36 4.65
C LEU A 33 5.00 3.18 5.18
N GLU A 34 5.57 4.22 5.78
CA GLU A 34 6.90 4.12 6.39
C GLU A 34 6.92 3.09 7.51
N LYS A 35 5.87 3.04 8.31
CA LYS A 35 5.75 2.04 9.37
C LYS A 35 5.66 0.62 8.78
N VAL A 36 4.94 0.47 7.70
CA VAL A 36 4.84 -0.82 7.02
C VAL A 36 6.21 -1.25 6.49
N CYS A 37 6.95 -0.32 5.88
CA CYS A 37 8.30 -0.62 5.39
C CYS A 37 9.24 -1.04 6.51
N ALA A 38 9.07 -0.47 7.70
CA ALA A 38 9.92 -0.77 8.84
C ALA A 38 9.55 -2.07 9.56
N ARG A 39 8.37 -2.61 9.28
CA ARG A 39 7.89 -3.79 9.99
C ARG A 39 8.36 -5.06 9.27
N ASP A 40 9.09 -5.89 9.99
CA ASP A 40 9.50 -7.20 9.47
C ASP A 40 8.28 -8.08 9.23
N GLY A 41 8.32 -8.82 8.16
CA GLY A 41 7.23 -9.72 7.81
C GLY A 41 6.28 -9.17 6.77
N LEU A 42 6.38 -7.89 6.43
CA LEU A 42 5.50 -7.25 5.46
C LEU A 42 6.20 -6.97 4.12
N GLU A 43 7.31 -7.65 3.86
CA GLU A 43 8.12 -7.39 2.66
C GLU A 43 7.43 -7.76 1.36
N THR A 44 6.45 -8.66 1.41
CA THR A 44 5.76 -9.10 0.21
C THR A 44 4.64 -8.17 -0.24
N TRP A 45 4.26 -7.22 0.62
CA TRP A 45 3.18 -6.29 0.28
C TRP A 45 3.63 -5.26 -0.75
N GLU A 46 2.76 -5.02 -1.74
CA GLU A 46 2.95 -3.93 -2.70
C GLU A 46 2.32 -2.68 -2.08
N LEU A 47 3.11 -1.61 -1.98
CA LEU A 47 2.68 -0.40 -1.28
C LEU A 47 2.46 0.73 -2.28
N PHE A 48 1.30 1.37 -2.19
CA PHE A 48 0.94 2.47 -3.06
C PHE A 48 0.56 3.68 -2.22
N LEU A 49 1.13 4.83 -2.56
CA LEU A 49 0.73 6.11 -1.98
C LEU A 49 -0.08 6.85 -3.04
N VAL A 50 -1.33 7.18 -2.70
CA VAL A 50 -2.15 7.97 -3.60
C VAL A 50 -1.70 9.43 -3.53
N ASP A 51 -1.71 10.15 -4.65
CA ASP A 51 -1.23 11.53 -4.68
C ASP A 51 -2.33 12.53 -4.32
N TRP A 52 -3.51 12.05 -3.98
CA TRP A 52 -4.58 12.86 -3.42
C TRP A 52 -4.78 12.45 -1.97
N GLY A 53 -5.37 13.32 -1.16
CA GLY A 53 -5.62 13.01 0.24
C GLY A 53 -4.57 13.62 1.16
N TYR A 54 -4.26 12.93 2.24
CA TYR A 54 -3.44 13.47 3.32
C TYR A 54 -1.95 13.24 3.11
N ASN A 55 -1.39 13.84 2.08
CA ASN A 55 0.07 13.83 1.95
C ASN A 55 0.53 15.12 1.29
N THR A 56 1.75 15.51 1.60
CA THR A 56 2.37 16.71 1.06
C THR A 56 3.24 16.34 -0.13
N GLU A 57 3.65 17.37 -0.88
CA GLU A 57 4.57 17.16 -1.97
C GLU A 57 5.89 16.56 -1.48
N GLU A 58 6.36 17.01 -0.32
CA GLU A 58 7.56 16.45 0.29
C GLU A 58 7.41 14.96 0.59
N GLU A 59 6.26 14.57 1.12
CA GLU A 59 5.98 13.18 1.40
C GLU A 59 5.93 12.35 0.12
N ARG A 60 5.34 12.88 -0.93
CA ARG A 60 5.32 12.20 -2.22
C ARG A 60 6.72 12.05 -2.81
N ALA A 61 7.58 13.06 -2.59
CA ALA A 61 8.97 12.97 -3.04
C ALA A 61 9.72 11.86 -2.29
N ARG A 62 9.49 11.74 -0.99
CA ARG A 62 10.07 10.64 -0.21
C ARG A 62 9.57 9.29 -0.70
N ALA A 63 8.30 9.20 -1.04
CA ALA A 63 7.73 7.97 -1.55
C ALA A 63 8.36 7.57 -2.88
N ARG A 64 8.59 8.55 -3.78
CA ARG A 64 9.22 8.27 -5.06
C ARG A 64 10.66 7.79 -4.90
N ALA A 65 11.32 8.21 -3.83
CA ALA A 65 12.67 7.78 -3.53
C ALA A 65 12.72 6.39 -2.89
N ASN A 66 11.59 5.87 -2.45
CA ASN A 66 11.53 4.57 -1.79
C ASN A 66 11.13 3.50 -2.81
N PRO A 67 12.01 2.53 -3.09
CA PRO A 67 11.72 1.52 -4.12
C PRO A 67 10.55 0.61 -3.79
N ARG A 68 10.12 0.58 -2.54
CA ARG A 68 8.98 -0.24 -2.13
C ARG A 68 7.64 0.45 -2.31
N ILE A 69 7.63 1.77 -2.48
CA ILE A 69 6.40 2.56 -2.52
C ILE A 69 6.22 3.14 -3.92
N ARG A 70 5.04 2.97 -4.48
CA ARG A 70 4.69 3.59 -5.76
C ARG A 70 3.68 4.69 -5.51
N VAL A 71 3.95 5.86 -6.08
CA VAL A 71 3.01 6.98 -6.02
C VAL A 71 2.10 6.87 -7.23
N VAL A 72 0.78 6.89 -6.98
CA VAL A 72 -0.21 6.76 -8.05
C VAL A 72 -1.21 7.88 -7.99
N ASP A 73 -1.67 8.34 -9.16
CA ASP A 73 -2.77 9.27 -9.22
C ASP A 73 -4.09 8.48 -9.34
N LEU A 74 -5.19 9.20 -9.25
CA LEU A 74 -6.50 8.56 -9.28
C LEU A 74 -6.74 7.79 -10.58
N GLU A 75 -6.34 8.37 -11.69
CA GLU A 75 -6.54 7.75 -12.99
C GLU A 75 -5.75 6.46 -13.12
N THR A 76 -4.48 6.49 -12.76
CA THR A 76 -3.62 5.30 -12.79
C THR A 76 -4.14 4.23 -11.84
N PHE A 77 -4.58 4.65 -10.66
CA PHE A 77 -5.13 3.71 -9.69
C PHE A 77 -6.38 3.01 -10.23
N ALA A 78 -7.28 3.78 -10.85
CA ALA A 78 -8.49 3.22 -11.44
C ALA A 78 -8.16 2.23 -12.56
N GLU A 79 -7.18 2.54 -13.40
CA GLU A 79 -6.74 1.64 -14.46
C GLU A 79 -6.17 0.34 -13.89
N THR A 80 -5.36 0.44 -12.84
CA THR A 80 -4.78 -0.72 -12.19
C THR A 80 -5.87 -1.64 -11.63
N LEU A 81 -6.87 -1.06 -10.98
CA LEU A 81 -7.99 -1.84 -10.47
C LEU A 81 -8.79 -2.48 -11.59
N GLY A 82 -8.99 -1.74 -12.69
CA GLY A 82 -9.70 -2.26 -13.84
C GLY A 82 -8.99 -3.44 -14.48
N GLU A 83 -7.68 -3.36 -14.60
CA GLU A 83 -6.88 -4.46 -15.13
C GLU A 83 -6.93 -5.67 -14.22
N ALA A 84 -6.85 -5.46 -12.92
CA ALA A 84 -6.93 -6.55 -11.96
C ALA A 84 -8.29 -7.27 -12.05
N ALA A 85 -9.37 -6.50 -12.19
CA ALA A 85 -10.70 -7.06 -12.33
C ALA A 85 -10.85 -7.86 -13.62
N LYS A 86 -10.31 -7.34 -14.72
CA LYS A 86 -10.35 -8.04 -16.01
C LYS A 86 -9.48 -9.28 -15.99
N GLY A 87 -8.32 -9.19 -15.38
CA GLY A 87 -7.42 -10.33 -15.32
C GLY A 87 -7.97 -11.47 -14.51
N GLY A 88 -8.85 -11.20 -13.59
CA GLY A 88 -9.51 -12.22 -12.80
C GLY A 88 -10.70 -12.85 -13.47
N GLY A 89 -11.11 -12.29 -14.57
CA GLY A 89 -12.26 -12.78 -15.31
C GLY A 89 -11.93 -13.79 -16.40
#